data_4c4365bb85e71538cd9ee480965a4c10
#
_entry.id   4c4365bb85e71538cd9ee480965a4c10
#
_cell.length_a   1.000
_cell.length_b   1.000
_cell.length_c   1.000
_cell.angle_alpha   90.00
_cell.angle_beta   90.00
_cell.angle_gamma   90.00
#
_symmetry.space_group_name_H-M   'P 1'
#
loop_
_entity.id
_entity.type
_entity.pdbx_description
1 polymer ?
#
loop_
_entity_poly.entity_id
_entity_poly.type
_entity_poly.pdbx_seq_one_letter_code
_entity_poly.pdbx_strand_id
1 'polypeptide(L)'
;MMNSNLVPFDPYYKKRITYVWRGQQFAFDVAHTIFSSFQIDEGTDLLLRLIEPAFSEPQRILDVGCGCGVIGICLARRFPQADVTLVDKDLLAVRYARHNAELNATTNVTVLGSVGLSEAPPGPYDLIVSNIPAKIGDYAIEHEFILEPLRHLRPGGEYWFVVVSGLNHLIPRLGPRHNLRLKEIKKRAGHSVYRIIAPAATMPTGGL
;
A
#
# COMPACT_ATOMS: atom_id res chain seq x y z
N MET A 1 33.16 -2.45 -4.88
CA MET A 1 32.99 -1.99 -3.50
C MET A 1 32.35 -0.61 -3.58
N MET A 2 31.01 -0.56 -3.64
CA MET A 2 30.29 0.71 -3.59
C MET A 2 30.07 1.08 -2.13
N ASN A 3 30.64 2.21 -1.77
CA ASN A 3 30.53 2.82 -0.45
C ASN A 3 29.05 2.97 -0.07
N SER A 4 28.65 2.29 0.99
CA SER A 4 27.41 2.51 1.73
C SER A 4 27.52 3.82 2.52
N ASN A 5 27.78 4.93 1.85
CA ASN A 5 27.75 6.23 2.49
C ASN A 5 26.30 6.72 2.52
N LEU A 6 25.61 6.29 3.58
CA LEU A 6 24.77 7.09 4.44
C LEU A 6 24.70 8.55 3.96
N VAL A 7 23.50 9.04 3.78
CA VAL A 7 23.22 10.47 3.75
C VAL A 7 23.93 11.06 4.96
N PRO A 8 25.02 11.83 4.79
CA PRO A 8 25.74 12.38 5.93
C PRO A 8 24.78 13.29 6.65
N PHE A 9 24.43 12.95 7.89
CA PHE A 9 23.62 13.76 8.78
C PHE A 9 22.23 14.16 8.24
N ASP A 10 21.34 13.19 8.12
CA ASP A 10 19.91 13.48 7.96
C ASP A 10 19.31 13.78 9.34
N PRO A 11 18.91 15.03 9.64
CA PRO A 11 18.36 15.40 10.94
C PRO A 11 17.01 14.68 11.25
N TYR A 12 16.38 14.11 10.25
CA TYR A 12 15.14 13.37 10.41
C TYR A 12 15.35 11.87 10.65
N TYR A 13 16.54 11.35 10.35
CA TYR A 13 16.84 9.93 10.52
C TYR A 13 16.68 9.51 11.98
N LYS A 14 15.94 8.43 12.20
CA LYS A 14 15.73 7.86 13.53
C LYS A 14 16.53 6.59 13.73
N LYS A 15 16.32 5.60 12.87
CA LYS A 15 16.98 4.30 12.94
C LYS A 15 16.72 3.46 11.71
N ARG A 16 17.45 2.36 11.61
CA ARG A 16 17.15 1.25 10.70
C ARG A 16 16.32 0.19 11.39
N ILE A 17 15.27 -0.29 10.70
CA ILE A 17 14.44 -1.42 11.10
C ILE A 17 14.75 -2.58 10.17
N THR A 18 14.96 -3.77 10.73
CA THR A 18 15.05 -5.02 9.95
C THR A 18 13.71 -5.73 9.98
N TYR A 19 13.27 -6.22 8.83
CA TYR A 19 12.03 -6.96 8.69
C TYR A 19 12.27 -8.24 7.91
N VAL A 20 11.73 -9.35 8.37
CA VAL A 20 11.79 -10.64 7.66
C VAL A 20 10.41 -11.02 7.19
N TRP A 21 10.25 -11.12 5.88
CA TRP A 21 9.02 -11.56 5.26
C TRP A 21 9.31 -12.66 4.25
N ARG A 22 8.64 -13.82 4.39
CA ARG A 22 8.83 -15.01 3.55
C ARG A 22 10.28 -15.48 3.41
N GLY A 23 11.03 -15.42 4.50
CA GLY A 23 12.46 -15.80 4.50
C GLY A 23 13.40 -14.78 3.85
N GLN A 24 12.88 -13.70 3.30
CA GLN A 24 13.68 -12.59 2.78
C GLN A 24 13.85 -11.51 3.83
N GLN A 25 15.06 -11.01 3.95
CA GLN A 25 15.37 -9.90 4.85
C GLN A 25 15.28 -8.57 4.11
N PHE A 26 14.65 -7.60 4.77
CA PHE A 26 14.51 -6.23 4.33
C PHE A 26 15.09 -5.29 5.39
N ALA A 27 15.57 -4.14 4.96
CA ALA A 27 16.01 -3.06 5.83
C ALA A 27 15.26 -1.77 5.46
N PHE A 28 14.74 -1.07 6.47
CA PHE A 28 14.03 0.18 6.27
C PHE A 28 14.62 1.24 7.19
N ASP A 29 15.13 2.31 6.60
CA ASP A 29 15.47 3.52 7.34
C ASP A 29 14.19 4.32 7.57
N VAL A 30 14.00 4.80 8.80
CA VAL A 30 12.78 5.51 9.19
C VAL A 30 13.13 6.85 9.85
N ALA A 31 12.26 7.84 9.64
CA ALA A 31 12.37 9.15 10.26
C ALA A 31 11.51 9.26 11.52
N HIS A 32 11.80 10.28 12.35
CA HIS A 32 11.09 10.52 13.61
C HIS A 32 9.60 10.80 13.44
N THR A 33 9.21 11.46 12.36
CA THR A 33 7.84 11.95 12.10
C THR A 33 7.01 11.06 11.19
N ILE A 34 7.64 10.07 10.53
CA ILE A 34 6.92 9.13 9.66
C ILE A 34 6.19 8.08 10.52
N PHE A 35 4.98 7.73 10.11
CA PHE A 35 4.19 6.67 10.75
C PHE A 35 4.97 5.37 10.88
N SER A 36 4.79 4.67 12.00
CA SER A 36 5.48 3.38 12.29
C SER A 36 7.00 3.46 12.43
N SER A 37 7.51 4.58 12.94
CA SER A 37 8.94 4.84 13.07
C SER A 37 9.68 4.00 14.15
N PHE A 38 9.02 3.07 14.85
CA PHE A 38 9.65 2.23 15.89
C PHE A 38 9.86 0.78 15.45
N GLN A 39 8.90 0.22 14.73
CA GLN A 39 8.90 -1.15 14.20
C GLN A 39 7.94 -1.20 13.02
N ILE A 40 7.96 -2.30 12.26
CA ILE A 40 6.92 -2.52 11.26
C ILE A 40 5.58 -2.63 11.97
N ASP A 41 4.61 -1.86 11.48
CA ASP A 41 3.26 -1.83 12.01
C ASP A 41 2.59 -3.21 11.91
N GLU A 42 1.90 -3.64 12.98
CA GLU A 42 1.24 -4.95 13.03
C GLU A 42 0.18 -5.11 11.94
N GLY A 43 -0.48 -4.02 11.55
CA GLY A 43 -1.43 -4.00 10.44
C GLY A 43 -0.73 -4.26 9.11
N THR A 44 0.41 -3.63 8.88
CA THR A 44 1.24 -3.85 7.69
C THR A 44 1.71 -5.31 7.59
N ASP A 45 2.22 -5.88 8.68
CA ASP A 45 2.62 -7.30 8.71
C ASP A 45 1.43 -8.23 8.45
N LEU A 46 0.28 -7.96 9.08
CA LEU A 46 -0.94 -8.73 8.85
C LEU A 46 -1.40 -8.67 7.39
N LEU A 47 -1.41 -7.48 6.80
CA LEU A 47 -1.79 -7.26 5.40
C LEU A 47 -0.88 -8.04 4.44
N LEU A 48 0.44 -7.91 4.58
CA LEU A 48 1.42 -8.61 3.75
C LEU A 48 1.31 -10.14 3.82
N ARG A 49 1.02 -10.69 5.01
CA ARG A 49 0.80 -12.14 5.18
C ARG A 49 -0.44 -12.67 4.49
N LEU A 50 -1.46 -11.82 4.27
CA LEU A 50 -2.74 -12.22 3.71
C LEU A 50 -2.85 -11.99 2.20
N ILE A 51 -2.20 -10.95 1.69
CA ILE A 51 -2.24 -10.59 0.27
C ILE A 51 -1.54 -11.62 -0.61
N GLU A 52 -0.39 -12.06 -0.18
CA GLU A 52 0.51 -12.81 -1.05
C GLU A 52 -0.06 -14.10 -1.63
N PRO A 53 -0.78 -14.93 -0.85
CA PRO A 53 -1.40 -16.13 -1.41
C PRO A 53 -2.50 -15.88 -2.43
N ALA A 54 -3.02 -14.64 -2.49
CA ALA A 54 -4.14 -14.29 -3.34
C ALA A 54 -3.75 -14.00 -4.81
N PHE A 55 -2.46 -13.70 -5.06
CA PHE A 55 -1.99 -13.30 -6.39
C PHE A 55 -0.90 -14.22 -6.90
N SER A 56 -0.97 -14.56 -8.19
CA SER A 56 0.10 -15.26 -8.89
C SER A 56 1.11 -14.29 -9.54
N GLU A 57 0.64 -13.37 -10.37
CA GLU A 57 1.50 -12.48 -11.17
C GLU A 57 0.80 -11.14 -11.49
N PRO A 58 0.64 -10.23 -10.52
CA PRO A 58 0.17 -8.89 -10.83
C PRO A 58 1.22 -8.16 -11.67
N GLN A 59 0.76 -7.40 -12.68
CA GLN A 59 1.65 -6.63 -13.54
C GLN A 59 1.81 -5.19 -13.06
N ARG A 60 0.77 -4.61 -12.47
CA ARG A 60 0.77 -3.23 -11.97
C ARG A 60 0.21 -3.17 -10.56
N ILE A 61 1.01 -2.66 -9.64
CA ILE A 61 0.69 -2.54 -8.21
C ILE A 61 0.76 -1.07 -7.79
N LEU A 62 -0.17 -0.62 -6.96
CA LEU A 62 -0.18 0.72 -6.37
C LEU A 62 -0.25 0.62 -4.85
N ASP A 63 0.68 1.29 -4.16
CA ASP A 63 0.70 1.44 -2.69
C ASP A 63 0.29 2.88 -2.33
N VAL A 64 -0.90 3.04 -1.75
CA VAL A 64 -1.52 4.34 -1.45
C VAL A 64 -1.26 4.73 0.00
N GLY A 65 -0.60 5.87 0.22
CA GLY A 65 -0.14 6.28 1.54
C GLY A 65 1.01 5.39 2.02
N CYS A 66 2.03 5.24 1.17
CA CYS A 66 3.07 4.23 1.32
C CYS A 66 3.99 4.43 2.54
N GLY A 67 4.00 5.61 3.17
CA GLY A 67 4.93 5.93 4.25
C GLY A 67 6.39 5.71 3.82
N CYS A 68 7.15 4.95 4.58
CA CYS A 68 8.54 4.62 4.22
C CYS A 68 8.67 3.45 3.23
N GLY A 69 7.57 3.01 2.60
CA GLY A 69 7.56 2.09 1.46
C GLY A 69 7.50 0.60 1.80
N VAL A 70 7.17 0.22 3.05
CA VAL A 70 7.26 -1.20 3.49
C VAL A 70 6.44 -2.13 2.61
N ILE A 71 5.15 -1.84 2.38
CA ILE A 71 4.27 -2.73 1.63
C ILE A 71 4.73 -2.83 0.18
N GLY A 72 4.86 -1.69 -0.50
CA GLY A 72 5.22 -1.65 -1.90
C GLY A 72 6.58 -2.28 -2.21
N ILE A 73 7.61 -2.04 -1.36
CA ILE A 73 8.95 -2.62 -1.53
C ILE A 73 8.93 -4.15 -1.31
N CYS A 74 8.19 -4.64 -0.30
CA CYS A 74 8.03 -6.08 -0.12
C CYS A 74 7.35 -6.73 -1.33
N LEU A 75 6.28 -6.12 -1.85
CA LEU A 75 5.58 -6.60 -3.04
C LEU A 75 6.46 -6.53 -4.29
N ALA A 76 7.26 -5.47 -4.47
CA ALA A 76 8.20 -5.34 -5.59
C ALA A 76 9.24 -6.47 -5.61
N ARG A 77 9.78 -6.85 -4.45
CA ARG A 77 10.70 -7.99 -4.32
C ARG A 77 10.01 -9.33 -4.58
N ARG A 78 8.73 -9.44 -4.23
CA ARG A 78 7.93 -10.66 -4.46
C ARG A 78 7.51 -10.82 -5.92
N PHE A 79 7.23 -9.72 -6.60
CA PHE A 79 6.77 -9.67 -7.98
C PHE A 79 7.73 -8.84 -8.83
N PRO A 80 8.91 -9.39 -9.17
CA PRO A 80 9.98 -8.62 -9.83
C PRO A 80 9.65 -8.17 -11.27
N GLN A 81 8.59 -8.72 -11.86
CA GLN A 81 8.10 -8.33 -13.19
C GLN A 81 6.98 -7.27 -13.12
N ALA A 82 6.47 -6.97 -11.93
CA ALA A 82 5.43 -5.96 -11.75
C ALA A 82 6.02 -4.55 -11.73
N ASP A 83 5.29 -3.59 -12.29
CA ASP A 83 5.54 -2.17 -12.07
C ASP A 83 4.86 -1.75 -10.75
N VAL A 84 5.63 -1.35 -9.76
CA VAL A 84 5.12 -0.98 -8.44
C VAL A 84 5.23 0.53 -8.24
N THR A 85 4.09 1.20 -8.12
CA THR A 85 4.02 2.63 -7.82
C THR A 85 3.67 2.84 -6.35
N LEU A 86 4.44 3.68 -5.68
CA LEU A 86 4.21 4.10 -4.30
C LEU A 86 3.88 5.59 -4.28
N VAL A 87 2.82 5.96 -3.60
CA VAL A 87 2.43 7.38 -3.46
C VAL A 87 2.21 7.77 -2.01
N ASP A 88 2.67 8.96 -1.65
CA ASP A 88 2.39 9.58 -0.34
C ASP A 88 2.35 11.10 -0.49
N LYS A 89 1.55 11.77 0.33
CA LYS A 89 1.51 13.24 0.38
C LYS A 89 2.64 13.86 1.19
N ASP A 90 3.22 13.09 2.10
CA ASP A 90 4.36 13.51 2.93
C ASP A 90 5.65 13.33 2.13
N LEU A 91 6.27 14.44 1.71
CA LEU A 91 7.52 14.41 0.95
C LEU A 91 8.69 13.80 1.72
N LEU A 92 8.66 13.80 3.05
CA LEU A 92 9.65 13.10 3.84
C LEU A 92 9.45 11.57 3.73
N ALA A 93 8.20 11.10 3.77
CA ALA A 93 7.87 9.70 3.52
C ALA A 93 8.33 9.27 2.11
N VAL A 94 8.04 10.05 1.08
CA VAL A 94 8.49 9.83 -0.31
C VAL A 94 10.01 9.71 -0.40
N ARG A 95 10.76 10.60 0.26
CA ARG A 95 12.22 10.56 0.29
C ARG A 95 12.73 9.26 0.93
N TYR A 96 12.16 8.87 2.06
CA TYR A 96 12.54 7.62 2.74
C TYR A 96 12.11 6.39 1.95
N ALA A 97 10.96 6.39 1.30
CA ALA A 97 10.52 5.29 0.46
C ALA A 97 11.47 5.08 -0.75
N ARG A 98 11.92 6.15 -1.41
CA ARG A 98 12.94 6.07 -2.47
C ARG A 98 14.26 5.49 -1.96
N HIS A 99 14.78 6.04 -0.87
CA HIS A 99 15.98 5.52 -0.23
C HIS A 99 15.84 4.03 0.15
N ASN A 100 14.70 3.63 0.71
CA ASN A 100 14.45 2.26 1.11
C ASN A 100 14.28 1.31 -0.09
N ALA A 101 13.75 1.78 -1.21
CA ALA A 101 13.71 1.02 -2.45
C ALA A 101 15.13 0.70 -2.95
N GLU A 102 16.03 1.69 -2.95
CA GLU A 102 17.44 1.51 -3.28
C GLU A 102 18.14 0.58 -2.28
N LEU A 103 17.92 0.79 -0.98
CA LEU A 103 18.50 0.00 0.11
C LEU A 103 18.14 -1.49 -0.01
N ASN A 104 16.94 -1.80 -0.51
CA ASN A 104 16.46 -3.16 -0.74
C ASN A 104 16.69 -3.66 -2.18
N ALA A 105 17.42 -2.93 -3.00
CA ALA A 105 17.72 -3.28 -4.39
C ALA A 105 16.47 -3.60 -5.23
N THR A 106 15.39 -2.83 -5.03
CA THR A 106 14.18 -2.92 -5.85
C THR A 106 14.28 -1.94 -7.02
N THR A 107 14.33 -2.46 -8.25
CA THR A 107 14.49 -1.65 -9.47
C THR A 107 13.17 -1.39 -10.20
N ASN A 108 12.12 -2.07 -9.80
CA ASN A 108 10.76 -2.00 -10.36
C ASN A 108 9.81 -1.15 -9.51
N VAL A 109 10.36 -0.19 -8.75
CA VAL A 109 9.62 0.71 -7.87
C VAL A 109 9.73 2.14 -8.36
N THR A 110 8.58 2.81 -8.49
CA THR A 110 8.48 4.26 -8.70
C THR A 110 7.83 4.90 -7.49
N VAL A 111 8.44 5.93 -6.90
CA VAL A 111 7.91 6.62 -5.71
C VAL A 111 7.61 8.07 -6.04
N LEU A 112 6.37 8.51 -5.80
CA LEU A 112 5.87 9.83 -6.15
C LEU A 112 5.26 10.55 -4.94
N GLY A 113 5.48 11.86 -4.86
CA GLY A 113 4.71 12.73 -3.98
C GLY A 113 3.34 12.98 -4.62
N SER A 114 2.26 12.68 -3.90
CA SER A 114 0.91 12.82 -4.45
C SER A 114 -0.11 13.14 -3.35
N VAL A 115 -0.95 14.11 -3.59
CA VAL A 115 -2.16 14.33 -2.77
C VAL A 115 -3.24 13.38 -3.30
N GLY A 116 -3.60 12.37 -2.49
CA GLY A 116 -4.40 11.26 -2.99
C GLY A 116 -3.70 10.58 -4.16
N LEU A 117 -4.34 10.47 -5.31
CA LEU A 117 -3.81 9.84 -6.53
C LEU A 117 -3.54 10.81 -7.68
N SER A 118 -3.49 12.14 -7.43
CA SER A 118 -3.36 13.17 -8.48
C SER A 118 -2.12 12.98 -9.37
N GLU A 119 -1.01 12.51 -8.79
CA GLU A 119 0.26 12.30 -9.48
C GLU A 119 0.53 10.80 -9.79
N ALA A 120 -0.36 9.91 -9.36
CA ALA A 120 -0.23 8.49 -9.70
C ALA A 120 -0.41 8.28 -11.20
N PRO A 121 0.40 7.44 -11.86
CA PRO A 121 0.14 7.06 -13.23
C PRO A 121 -1.28 6.51 -13.39
N PRO A 122 -1.98 6.83 -14.48
CA PRO A 122 -3.33 6.34 -14.68
C PRO A 122 -3.36 4.81 -14.67
N GLY A 123 -4.43 4.25 -14.08
CA GLY A 123 -4.65 2.80 -14.11
C GLY A 123 -4.70 2.22 -15.52
N PRO A 124 -5.09 0.99 -15.69
CA PRO A 124 -5.60 0.13 -14.64
C PRO A 124 -4.51 -0.59 -13.84
N TYR A 125 -4.77 -0.81 -12.54
CA TYR A 125 -3.93 -1.62 -11.66
C TYR A 125 -4.56 -3.00 -11.38
N ASP A 126 -3.71 -4.01 -11.22
CA ASP A 126 -4.14 -5.36 -10.83
C ASP A 126 -4.40 -5.44 -9.33
N LEU A 127 -3.53 -4.79 -8.57
CA LEU A 127 -3.51 -4.76 -7.13
C LEU A 127 -3.30 -3.34 -6.63
N ILE A 128 -4.17 -2.89 -5.76
CA ILE A 128 -3.95 -1.68 -4.96
C ILE A 128 -3.85 -2.10 -3.50
N VAL A 129 -2.96 -1.46 -2.75
CA VAL A 129 -2.76 -1.72 -1.32
C VAL A 129 -2.70 -0.42 -0.53
N SER A 130 -3.08 -0.48 0.76
CA SER A 130 -2.93 0.66 1.67
C SER A 130 -2.95 0.21 3.13
N ASN A 131 -2.14 0.83 3.96
CA ASN A 131 -2.38 0.89 5.40
C ASN A 131 -3.01 2.24 5.72
N ILE A 132 -4.35 2.26 5.85
CA ILE A 132 -5.12 3.51 5.89
C ILE A 132 -4.91 4.23 7.23
N PRO A 133 -4.45 5.50 7.22
CA PRO A 133 -4.26 6.26 8.44
C PRO A 133 -5.60 6.59 9.11
N ALA A 134 -5.72 6.31 10.42
CA ALA A 134 -6.99 6.46 11.15
C ALA A 134 -7.38 7.91 11.48
N LYS A 135 -6.43 8.84 11.46
CA LYS A 135 -6.62 10.21 11.98
C LYS A 135 -6.75 11.28 10.91
N ILE A 136 -7.35 10.94 9.78
CA ILE A 136 -7.55 11.86 8.64
C ILE A 136 -9.01 12.27 8.44
N GLY A 137 -9.92 11.69 9.24
CA GLY A 137 -11.36 11.92 9.16
C GLY A 137 -12.09 10.98 8.20
N ASP A 138 -13.35 10.70 8.52
CA ASP A 138 -14.18 9.71 7.80
C ASP A 138 -14.34 10.07 6.31
N TYR A 139 -14.49 11.36 6.00
CA TYR A 139 -14.62 11.83 4.62
C TYR A 139 -13.39 11.50 3.76
N ALA A 140 -12.19 11.80 4.26
CA ALA A 140 -10.95 11.51 3.54
C ALA A 140 -10.74 9.99 3.40
N ILE A 141 -11.04 9.21 4.45
CA ILE A 141 -10.97 7.75 4.39
C ILE A 141 -11.91 7.22 3.29
N GLU A 142 -13.18 7.64 3.30
CA GLU A 142 -14.18 7.19 2.32
C GLU A 142 -13.80 7.59 0.89
N HIS A 143 -13.49 8.86 0.65
CA HIS A 143 -13.31 9.38 -0.71
C HIS A 143 -11.91 9.17 -1.27
N GLU A 144 -10.85 9.47 -0.49
CA GLU A 144 -9.48 9.44 -0.99
C GLU A 144 -8.85 8.05 -0.87
N PHE A 145 -9.20 7.27 0.18
CA PHE A 145 -8.60 5.96 0.42
C PHE A 145 -9.48 4.77 0.02
N ILE A 146 -10.80 4.94 -0.12
CA ILE A 146 -11.66 3.83 -0.57
C ILE A 146 -12.15 4.06 -1.99
N LEU A 147 -12.88 5.14 -2.26
CA LEU A 147 -13.57 5.29 -3.54
C LEU A 147 -12.62 5.64 -4.69
N GLU A 148 -11.68 6.55 -4.47
CA GLU A 148 -10.74 6.97 -5.52
C GLU A 148 -9.85 5.82 -6.02
N PRO A 149 -9.20 5.00 -5.16
CA PRO A 149 -8.41 3.87 -5.63
C PRO A 149 -9.18 2.88 -6.49
N LEU A 150 -10.47 2.66 -6.21
CA LEU A 150 -11.29 1.71 -6.97
C LEU A 150 -11.46 2.10 -8.45
N ARG A 151 -11.38 3.39 -8.78
CA ARG A 151 -11.47 3.89 -10.17
C ARG A 151 -10.23 3.55 -10.98
N HIS A 152 -9.13 3.24 -10.30
CA HIS A 152 -7.85 2.88 -10.91
C HIS A 152 -7.64 1.37 -11.04
N LEU A 153 -8.56 0.54 -10.54
CA LEU A 153 -8.49 -0.92 -10.69
C LEU A 153 -8.96 -1.35 -12.08
N ARG A 154 -8.31 -2.39 -12.62
CA ARG A 154 -8.86 -3.10 -13.77
C ARG A 154 -10.13 -3.88 -13.37
N PRO A 155 -10.99 -4.25 -14.32
CA PRO A 155 -12.06 -5.22 -14.05
C PRO A 155 -11.49 -6.51 -13.41
N GLY A 156 -12.06 -6.92 -12.28
CA GLY A 156 -11.56 -8.05 -11.49
C GLY A 156 -10.26 -7.80 -10.72
N GLY A 157 -9.71 -6.60 -10.78
CA GLY A 157 -8.59 -6.19 -9.92
C GLY A 157 -9.01 -6.09 -8.46
N GLU A 158 -8.04 -6.09 -7.56
CA GLU A 158 -8.31 -6.15 -6.13
C GLU A 158 -7.66 -4.98 -5.38
N TYR A 159 -8.41 -4.42 -4.44
CA TYR A 159 -7.89 -3.49 -3.45
C TYR A 159 -7.86 -4.16 -2.08
N TRP A 160 -6.66 -4.26 -1.50
CA TRP A 160 -6.43 -4.78 -0.17
C TRP A 160 -5.94 -3.68 0.75
N PHE A 161 -6.57 -3.55 1.90
CA PHE A 161 -6.17 -2.53 2.85
C PHE A 161 -6.34 -3.01 4.28
N VAL A 162 -5.58 -2.38 5.17
CA VAL A 162 -5.67 -2.60 6.60
C VAL A 162 -6.06 -1.31 7.29
N VAL A 163 -6.85 -1.44 8.34
CA VAL A 163 -7.27 -0.34 9.21
C VAL A 163 -7.17 -0.76 10.67
N VAL A 164 -6.97 0.21 11.56
CA VAL A 164 -7.13 -0.02 13.00
C VAL A 164 -8.61 -0.22 13.36
N SER A 165 -8.88 -0.96 14.42
CA SER A 165 -10.25 -1.29 14.86
C SER A 165 -11.12 -0.07 15.18
N GLY A 166 -10.52 1.09 15.41
CA GLY A 166 -11.25 2.36 15.58
C GLY A 166 -12.09 2.76 14.34
N LEU A 167 -11.78 2.22 13.17
CA LEU A 167 -12.52 2.47 11.92
C LEU A 167 -13.63 1.43 11.63
N ASN A 168 -13.87 0.49 12.53
CA ASN A 168 -14.92 -0.51 12.36
C ASN A 168 -16.35 0.08 12.35
N HIS A 169 -16.52 1.32 12.78
CA HIS A 169 -17.79 2.04 12.66
C HIS A 169 -18.07 2.51 11.22
N LEU A 170 -17.01 2.75 10.43
CA LEU A 170 -17.08 3.32 9.09
C LEU A 170 -16.99 2.23 8.01
N ILE A 171 -15.87 1.48 7.96
CA ILE A 171 -15.52 0.62 6.84
C ILE A 171 -16.64 -0.39 6.45
N PRO A 172 -17.26 -1.15 7.38
CA PRO A 172 -18.30 -2.11 7.01
C PRO A 172 -19.53 -1.47 6.37
N ARG A 173 -19.79 -0.18 6.64
CA ARG A 173 -20.96 0.54 6.08
C ARG A 173 -20.74 0.98 4.64
N LEU A 174 -19.49 1.09 4.19
CA LEU A 174 -19.16 1.52 2.83
C LEU A 174 -19.55 0.48 1.79
N GLY A 175 -19.48 -0.81 2.13
CA GLY A 175 -19.92 -1.89 1.24
C GLY A 175 -21.35 -1.70 0.74
N PRO A 176 -22.37 -1.71 1.62
CA PRO A 176 -23.77 -1.49 1.23
C PRO A 176 -24.00 -0.09 0.65
N ARG A 177 -23.38 0.94 1.23
CA ARG A 177 -23.59 2.34 0.81
C ARG A 177 -23.20 2.60 -0.64
N HIS A 178 -22.11 1.98 -1.10
CA HIS A 178 -21.56 2.18 -2.43
C HIS A 178 -21.64 0.92 -3.32
N ASN A 179 -22.41 -0.09 -2.91
CA ASN A 179 -22.53 -1.36 -3.63
C ASN A 179 -21.16 -2.01 -3.93
N LEU A 180 -20.23 -1.99 -2.95
CA LEU A 180 -18.90 -2.55 -3.09
C LEU A 180 -18.87 -4.01 -2.68
N ARG A 181 -18.09 -4.82 -3.40
CA ARG A 181 -17.78 -6.21 -2.99
C ARG A 181 -16.72 -6.21 -1.89
N LEU A 182 -17.03 -5.54 -0.78
CA LEU A 182 -16.17 -5.41 0.39
C LEU A 182 -16.29 -6.66 1.27
N LYS A 183 -15.13 -7.25 1.61
CA LYS A 183 -15.04 -8.40 2.51
C LYS A 183 -13.98 -8.16 3.57
N GLU A 184 -14.34 -8.34 4.86
CA GLU A 184 -13.35 -8.47 5.92
C GLU A 184 -12.67 -9.85 5.79
N ILE A 185 -11.36 -9.87 5.64
CA ILE A 185 -10.56 -11.09 5.46
C ILE A 185 -10.09 -11.62 6.80
N LYS A 186 -9.59 -10.71 7.66
CA LYS A 186 -9.05 -11.08 8.97
C LYS A 186 -9.06 -9.88 9.92
N LYS A 187 -9.36 -10.19 11.18
CA LYS A 187 -9.20 -9.25 12.29
C LYS A 187 -8.22 -9.82 13.29
N ARG A 188 -7.20 -9.06 13.68
CA ARG A 188 -6.18 -9.47 14.65
C ARG A 188 -5.49 -8.26 15.26
N ALA A 189 -5.18 -8.34 16.58
CA ALA A 189 -4.34 -7.36 17.30
C ALA A 189 -4.77 -5.89 17.07
N GLY A 190 -6.07 -5.62 17.10
CA GLY A 190 -6.56 -4.25 16.90
C GLY A 190 -6.58 -3.77 15.44
N HIS A 191 -6.32 -4.64 14.46
CA HIS A 191 -6.36 -4.33 13.04
C HIS A 191 -7.36 -5.23 12.30
N SER A 192 -7.97 -4.70 11.25
CA SER A 192 -8.83 -5.45 10.31
C SER A 192 -8.31 -5.28 8.89
N VAL A 193 -8.13 -6.39 8.19
CA VAL A 193 -7.77 -6.42 6.76
C VAL A 193 -9.02 -6.65 5.94
N TYR A 194 -9.21 -5.80 4.96
CA TYR A 194 -10.33 -5.85 4.03
C TYR A 194 -9.85 -6.04 2.60
N ARG A 195 -10.73 -6.59 1.77
CA ARG A 195 -10.57 -6.69 0.34
C ARG A 195 -11.80 -6.18 -0.39
N ILE A 196 -11.60 -5.43 -1.47
CA ILE A 196 -12.63 -5.09 -2.45
C ILE A 196 -12.18 -5.63 -3.80
N ILE A 197 -13.10 -6.27 -4.53
CA ILE A 197 -12.86 -6.74 -5.90
C ILE A 197 -13.65 -5.82 -6.85
N ALA A 198 -12.97 -5.22 -7.82
CA ALA A 198 -13.63 -4.45 -8.87
C ALA A 198 -14.60 -5.36 -9.68
N PRO A 199 -15.77 -4.85 -10.08
CA PRO A 199 -16.67 -5.61 -10.95
C PRO A 199 -15.93 -6.14 -12.19
N ALA A 200 -16.27 -7.36 -12.61
CA ALA A 200 -15.78 -7.86 -13.89
C ALA A 200 -16.34 -6.98 -15.04
N ALA A 201 -15.60 -6.86 -16.14
CA ALA A 201 -16.13 -6.22 -17.33
C ALA A 201 -17.43 -6.95 -17.75
N THR A 202 -18.53 -6.23 -17.82
CA THR A 202 -19.75 -6.76 -18.45
C THR A 202 -19.43 -6.95 -19.91
N MET A 203 -19.41 -8.20 -20.37
CA MET A 203 -19.39 -8.47 -21.81
C MET A 203 -20.61 -7.77 -22.40
N PRO A 204 -20.45 -6.97 -23.48
CA PRO A 204 -21.62 -6.49 -24.18
C PRO A 204 -22.42 -7.72 -24.61
N THR A 205 -23.67 -7.83 -24.14
CA THR A 205 -24.60 -8.81 -24.64
C THR A 205 -24.75 -8.52 -26.13
N GLY A 206 -24.08 -9.35 -26.95
CA GLY A 206 -24.17 -9.27 -28.38
C GLY A 206 -25.64 -9.34 -28.78
N GLY A 207 -26.18 -8.20 -29.23
CA GLY A 207 -27.46 -8.20 -29.94
C GLY A 207 -27.26 -8.98 -31.25
N LEU A 208 -27.97 -10.06 -31.39
CA LEU A 208 -28.21 -10.70 -32.66
C LEU A 208 -29.20 -9.87 -33.47
#